data_eb1f86ee316f74e4006ae695c46f55c5
#
_entry.id   eb1f86ee316f74e4006ae695c46f55c5
#
_cell.length_a   1.000
_cell.length_b   1.000
_cell.length_c   1.000
_cell.angle_alpha   90.00
_cell.angle_beta   90.00
_cell.angle_gamma   90.00
#
_symmetry.space_group_name_H-M   'P 1'
#
loop_
_entity.id
_entity.type
_entity.pdbx_description
1 polymer ?
#
loop_
_entity_poly.entity_id
_entity_poly.type
_entity_poly.pdbx_seq_one_letter_code
_entity_poly.pdbx_strand_id
1 'polypeptide(L)'
;EENNLEVKDIIVWKKTNPIPRNVNRRYVQDMKFAIWSVKKGAKWVFNRNPKKSYMRSLFETGVVSGKEKYDASQKSLRLMDEIVKIHTKENDLIIDPFMGTGTTGLACLDLNRKFIGIEIDKKCFTVAVNRLNRII
;
A
#
# COMPACT_ATOMS: atom_id res chain seq x y z
N GLU A 1 -2.13 -9.90 -26.39
CA GLU A 1 -3.41 -9.98 -25.63
C GLU A 1 -3.64 -8.64 -24.96
N GLU A 2 -4.74 -7.97 -25.27
CA GLU A 2 -5.11 -6.73 -24.60
C GLU A 2 -5.43 -7.04 -23.12
N ASN A 3 -4.64 -6.46 -22.22
CA ASN A 3 -4.97 -6.48 -20.81
C ASN A 3 -6.34 -5.84 -20.61
N ASN A 4 -7.29 -6.58 -20.06
CA ASN A 4 -8.66 -6.11 -19.81
C ASN A 4 -8.72 -5.12 -18.62
N LEU A 5 -7.74 -4.22 -18.56
CA LEU A 5 -7.57 -3.21 -17.52
C LEU A 5 -7.59 -1.81 -18.12
N GLU A 6 -8.18 -0.88 -17.40
CA GLU A 6 -8.22 0.55 -17.70
C GLU A 6 -7.47 1.30 -16.59
N VAL A 7 -6.43 2.04 -16.96
CA VAL A 7 -5.68 2.89 -16.02
C VAL A 7 -6.54 4.10 -15.68
N LYS A 8 -6.77 4.33 -14.40
CA LYS A 8 -7.54 5.48 -13.88
C LYS A 8 -6.64 6.62 -13.45
N ASP A 9 -5.55 6.33 -12.75
CA ASP A 9 -4.63 7.37 -12.27
C ASP A 9 -3.25 6.78 -11.92
N ILE A 10 -2.30 7.68 -11.66
CA ILE A 10 -1.01 7.38 -11.07
C ILE A 10 -1.01 7.91 -9.64
N ILE A 11 -0.82 7.01 -8.69
CA ILE A 11 -0.69 7.34 -7.28
C ILE A 11 0.78 7.65 -6.99
N VAL A 12 1.04 8.78 -6.35
CA VAL A 12 2.37 9.20 -5.94
C VAL A 12 2.49 9.09 -4.43
N TRP A 13 3.47 8.34 -3.96
CA TRP A 13 3.86 8.33 -2.56
C TRP A 13 5.15 9.14 -2.39
N LYS A 14 5.06 10.30 -1.72
CA LYS A 14 6.18 11.12 -1.32
C LYS A 14 6.57 10.78 0.12
N LYS A 15 7.82 10.39 0.30
CA LYS A 15 8.40 10.09 1.62
C LYS A 15 8.78 11.38 2.31
N THR A 16 8.30 11.59 3.54
CA THR A 16 8.62 12.79 4.33
C THR A 16 10.00 12.70 5.01
N ASN A 17 10.55 11.48 5.15
CA ASN A 17 11.87 11.20 5.72
C ASN A 17 12.65 10.23 4.82
N PRO A 18 12.99 10.62 3.57
CA PRO A 18 13.75 9.74 2.68
C PRO A 18 15.15 9.48 3.24
N ILE A 19 15.69 8.30 2.92
CA ILE A 19 17.07 7.95 3.30
C ILE A 19 18.01 8.44 2.20
N PRO A 20 18.86 9.43 2.47
CA PRO A 20 19.83 9.92 1.50
C PRO A 20 20.87 8.84 1.18
N ARG A 21 21.14 8.64 -0.11
CA ARG A 21 22.22 7.75 -0.59
C ARG A 21 22.93 8.39 -1.77
N ASN A 22 24.24 8.38 -1.77
CA ASN A 22 25.07 8.93 -2.87
C ASN A 22 24.68 10.36 -3.26
N VAL A 23 24.47 11.23 -2.26
CA VAL A 23 23.96 12.61 -2.43
C VAL A 23 24.83 13.48 -3.36
N ASN A 24 26.12 13.16 -3.50
CA ASN A 24 27.04 13.86 -4.39
C ASN A 24 26.93 13.42 -5.87
N ARG A 25 26.15 12.39 -6.18
CA ARG A 25 26.08 11.81 -7.54
C ARG A 25 24.67 11.64 -8.08
N ARG A 26 23.63 11.77 -7.24
CA ARG A 26 22.24 11.64 -7.65
C ARG A 26 21.28 12.35 -6.68
N TYR A 27 20.07 12.59 -7.16
CA TYR A 27 19.00 13.09 -6.32
C TYR A 27 18.56 12.06 -5.28
N VAL A 28 18.08 12.53 -4.13
CA VAL A 28 17.44 11.68 -3.13
C VAL A 28 16.09 11.18 -3.69
N GLN A 29 15.88 9.88 -3.65
CA GLN A 29 14.66 9.26 -4.16
C GLN A 29 13.57 9.28 -3.09
N ASP A 30 12.83 10.35 -3.04
CA ASP A 30 11.75 10.57 -2.08
C ASP A 30 10.37 10.18 -2.60
N MET A 31 10.23 9.90 -3.90
CA MET A 31 8.96 9.52 -4.52
C MET A 31 8.93 8.05 -4.94
N LYS A 32 7.74 7.45 -4.85
CA LYS A 32 7.38 6.18 -5.48
C LYS A 32 6.03 6.32 -6.17
N PHE A 33 5.86 5.54 -7.23
CA PHE A 33 4.67 5.57 -8.08
C PHE A 33 3.96 4.23 -8.03
N ALA A 34 2.63 4.26 -8.09
CA ALA A 34 1.79 3.10 -8.28
C ALA A 34 0.73 3.42 -9.35
N ILE A 35 0.38 2.44 -10.16
CA ILE A 35 -0.67 2.57 -11.17
C ILE A 35 -1.97 2.05 -10.54
N TRP A 36 -3.01 2.90 -10.54
CA TRP A 36 -4.35 2.47 -10.24
C TRP A 36 -5.08 2.11 -11.51
N SER A 37 -5.47 0.85 -11.60
CA SER A 37 -6.22 0.33 -12.74
C SER A 37 -7.48 -0.39 -12.27
N VAL A 38 -8.48 -0.45 -13.13
CA VAL A 38 -9.72 -1.18 -12.91
C VAL A 38 -9.99 -2.10 -14.10
N LYS A 39 -10.74 -3.17 -13.88
CA LYS A 39 -11.19 -4.04 -14.97
C LYS A 39 -12.15 -3.26 -15.87
N LYS A 40 -11.96 -3.30 -17.19
CA LYS A 40 -12.85 -2.66 -18.16
C LYS A 40 -14.30 -3.10 -17.95
N GLY A 41 -15.21 -2.14 -17.92
CA GLY A 41 -16.65 -2.39 -17.73
C GLY A 41 -17.08 -2.79 -16.31
N ALA A 42 -16.14 -2.96 -15.37
CA ALA A 42 -16.48 -3.26 -13.99
C ALA A 42 -16.81 -1.99 -13.18
N LYS A 43 -17.68 -2.13 -12.19
CA LYS A 43 -17.86 -1.10 -11.17
C LYS A 43 -16.65 -1.14 -10.23
N TRP A 44 -16.19 0.04 -9.80
CA TRP A 44 -15.09 0.17 -8.83
C TRP A 44 -15.50 1.01 -7.63
N VAL A 45 -14.78 0.86 -6.55
CA VAL A 45 -14.96 1.65 -5.33
C VAL A 45 -14.02 2.85 -5.34
N PHE A 46 -14.53 4.03 -5.02
CA PHE A 46 -13.77 5.23 -4.76
C PHE A 46 -14.46 6.04 -3.66
N ASN A 47 -14.02 5.83 -2.43
CA ASN A 47 -14.59 6.46 -1.24
C ASN A 47 -14.00 7.86 -1.05
N ARG A 48 -14.66 8.86 -1.64
CA ARG A 48 -14.27 10.27 -1.48
C ARG A 48 -14.51 10.71 -0.04
N ASN A 49 -13.54 11.42 0.53
CA ASN A 49 -13.75 12.10 1.81
C ASN A 49 -14.72 13.28 1.60
N PRO A 50 -15.93 13.28 2.23
CA PRO A 50 -16.93 14.34 2.02
C PRO A 50 -16.49 15.73 2.50
N LYS A 51 -15.52 15.77 3.43
CA LYS A 51 -14.96 17.02 3.96
C LYS A 51 -13.95 17.70 3.01
N LYS A 52 -13.56 17.02 1.91
CA LYS A 52 -12.64 17.55 0.90
C LYS A 52 -13.39 17.85 -0.38
N SER A 53 -13.10 18.99 -1.02
CA SER A 53 -13.66 19.34 -2.33
C SER A 53 -13.19 18.37 -3.43
N TYR A 54 -11.96 17.86 -3.32
CA TYR A 54 -11.38 16.85 -4.22
C TYR A 54 -10.37 15.96 -3.49
N MET A 55 -10.07 14.82 -4.08
CA MET A 55 -9.01 13.91 -3.63
C MET A 55 -7.77 14.11 -4.53
N ARG A 56 -6.60 14.02 -3.92
CA ARG A 56 -5.33 14.06 -4.66
C ARG A 56 -4.72 12.68 -4.70
N SER A 57 -4.09 12.33 -5.81
CA SER A 57 -3.32 11.07 -5.92
C SER A 57 -1.93 11.15 -5.28
N LEU A 58 -1.65 12.20 -4.51
CA LEU A 58 -0.40 12.40 -3.77
C LEU A 58 -0.60 12.07 -2.28
N PHE A 59 0.17 11.10 -1.79
CA PHE A 59 0.22 10.70 -0.39
C PHE A 59 1.58 11.04 0.20
N GLU A 60 1.60 11.75 1.33
CA GLU A 60 2.82 12.12 2.03
C GLU A 60 2.87 11.40 3.37
N THR A 61 3.77 10.42 3.48
CA THR A 61 3.98 9.66 4.72
C THR A 61 5.46 9.35 4.90
N GLY A 62 5.88 9.15 6.15
CA GLY A 62 7.22 8.68 6.46
C GLY A 62 7.46 7.23 6.02
N VAL A 63 8.72 6.87 5.80
CA VAL A 63 9.15 5.48 5.73
C VAL A 63 9.20 4.89 7.13
N VAL A 64 8.94 3.58 7.21
CA VAL A 64 9.08 2.85 8.48
C VAL A 64 10.55 2.81 8.91
N SER A 65 10.79 3.06 10.20
CA SER A 65 12.13 3.08 10.80
C SER A 65 12.10 2.42 12.18
N GLY A 66 13.29 2.17 12.74
CA GLY A 66 13.45 1.61 14.08
C GLY A 66 12.97 0.16 14.19
N LYS A 67 12.45 -0.21 15.37
CA LYS A 67 12.05 -1.60 15.71
C LYS A 67 10.88 -2.14 14.88
N GLU A 68 10.10 -1.28 14.25
CA GLU A 68 8.96 -1.67 13.39
C GLU A 68 9.36 -1.96 11.95
N LYS A 69 10.61 -1.74 11.61
CA LYS A 69 11.13 -2.00 10.28
C LYS A 69 11.71 -3.39 10.19
N TYR A 70 10.97 -4.28 9.57
CA TYR A 70 11.36 -5.68 9.34
C TYR A 70 12.06 -5.92 8.00
N ASP A 71 11.83 -5.04 7.03
CA ASP A 71 12.42 -5.12 5.69
C ASP A 71 12.67 -3.73 5.09
N ALA A 72 13.68 -3.64 4.20
CA ALA A 72 14.06 -2.39 3.55
C ALA A 72 12.96 -1.82 2.63
N SER A 73 12.14 -2.69 2.05
CA SER A 73 11.07 -2.34 1.11
C SER A 73 9.70 -2.11 1.79
N GLN A 74 9.62 -2.32 3.11
CA GLN A 74 8.38 -2.22 3.89
C GLN A 74 7.68 -0.88 3.64
N LYS A 75 6.39 -0.95 3.32
CA LYS A 75 5.55 0.24 3.11
C LYS A 75 5.03 0.79 4.44
N SER A 76 4.73 2.09 4.45
CA SER A 76 4.05 2.72 5.57
C SER A 76 2.65 2.14 5.75
N LEU A 77 2.29 1.74 6.97
CA LEU A 77 0.93 1.28 7.29
C LEU A 77 -0.08 2.39 6.98
N ARG A 78 0.21 3.63 7.38
CA ARG A 78 -0.65 4.78 7.10
C ARG A 78 -0.94 4.98 5.61
N LEU A 79 0.05 4.72 4.73
CA LEU A 79 -0.17 4.77 3.28
C LEU A 79 -1.14 3.68 2.84
N MET A 80 -0.96 2.44 3.34
CA MET A 80 -1.82 1.31 2.96
C MET A 80 -3.23 1.46 3.50
N ASP A 81 -3.41 1.99 4.71
CA ASP A 81 -4.72 2.31 5.30
C ASP A 81 -5.50 3.28 4.40
N GLU A 82 -4.86 4.37 3.97
CA GLU A 82 -5.51 5.34 3.08
C GLU A 82 -5.90 4.72 1.73
N ILE A 83 -5.02 3.91 1.12
CA ILE A 83 -5.29 3.24 -0.16
C ILE A 83 -6.43 2.23 -0.01
N VAL A 84 -6.38 1.36 0.99
CA VAL A 84 -7.43 0.36 1.25
C VAL A 84 -8.76 1.05 1.53
N LYS A 85 -8.78 2.08 2.35
CA LYS A 85 -9.99 2.84 2.69
C LYS A 85 -10.64 3.52 1.49
N ILE A 86 -9.85 4.08 0.58
CA ILE A 86 -10.36 4.77 -0.61
C ILE A 86 -10.92 3.79 -1.63
N HIS A 87 -10.25 2.66 -1.84
CA HIS A 87 -10.52 1.79 -2.98
C HIS A 87 -11.31 0.52 -2.65
N THR A 88 -11.72 0.33 -1.38
CA THR A 88 -12.46 -0.85 -0.95
C THR A 88 -13.57 -0.51 0.03
N LYS A 89 -14.52 -1.43 0.20
CA LYS A 89 -15.57 -1.40 1.23
C LYS A 89 -15.26 -2.42 2.33
N GLU A 90 -15.92 -2.27 3.47
CA GLU A 90 -15.90 -3.31 4.52
C GLU A 90 -16.32 -4.67 3.97
N ASN A 91 -15.68 -5.72 4.44
CA ASN A 91 -15.85 -7.11 4.01
C ASN A 91 -15.36 -7.43 2.58
N ASP A 92 -14.85 -6.46 1.81
CA ASP A 92 -14.19 -6.76 0.54
C ASP A 92 -12.97 -7.66 0.75
N LEU A 93 -12.72 -8.54 -0.23
CA LEU A 93 -11.53 -9.38 -0.26
C LEU A 93 -10.41 -8.69 -1.01
N ILE A 94 -9.30 -8.48 -0.35
CA ILE A 94 -8.05 -7.93 -0.92
C ILE A 94 -7.03 -9.07 -1.06
N ILE A 95 -6.40 -9.13 -2.23
CA ILE A 95 -5.34 -10.09 -2.52
C ILE A 95 -4.05 -9.32 -2.78
N ASP A 96 -2.99 -9.66 -2.04
CA ASP A 96 -1.64 -9.12 -2.25
C ASP A 96 -0.71 -10.28 -2.61
N PRO A 97 -0.37 -10.46 -3.91
CA PRO A 97 0.48 -11.56 -4.36
C PRO A 97 1.97 -11.38 -4.02
N PHE A 98 2.36 -10.24 -3.45
CA PHE A 98 3.71 -9.91 -3.04
C PHE A 98 3.72 -9.19 -1.69
N MET A 99 3.05 -9.80 -0.70
CA MET A 99 2.71 -9.12 0.57
C MET A 99 3.92 -8.69 1.41
N GLY A 100 5.11 -9.22 1.16
CA GLY A 100 6.31 -8.93 1.94
C GLY A 100 6.08 -9.20 3.43
N THR A 101 6.25 -8.18 4.25
CA THR A 101 6.03 -8.25 5.71
C THR A 101 4.57 -8.01 6.12
N GLY A 102 3.60 -8.07 5.19
CA GLY A 102 2.17 -8.08 5.46
C GLY A 102 1.54 -6.72 5.79
N THR A 103 2.11 -5.61 5.34
CA THR A 103 1.57 -4.27 5.67
C THR A 103 0.18 -4.04 5.07
N THR A 104 -0.09 -4.54 3.86
CA THR A 104 -1.43 -4.50 3.23
C THR A 104 -2.43 -5.29 4.08
N GLY A 105 -2.04 -6.47 4.57
CA GLY A 105 -2.89 -7.30 5.42
C GLY A 105 -3.26 -6.62 6.74
N LEU A 106 -2.31 -5.93 7.39
CA LEU A 106 -2.59 -5.15 8.60
C LEU A 106 -3.64 -4.08 8.33
N ALA A 107 -3.48 -3.28 7.25
CA ALA A 107 -4.45 -2.28 6.85
C ALA A 107 -5.84 -2.88 6.58
N CYS A 108 -5.88 -4.07 5.98
CA CYS A 108 -7.13 -4.79 5.73
C CYS A 108 -7.84 -5.19 7.02
N LEU A 109 -7.12 -5.76 7.99
CA LEU A 109 -7.68 -6.17 9.28
C LEU A 109 -8.16 -4.97 10.09
N ASP A 110 -7.36 -3.91 10.19
CA ASP A 110 -7.72 -2.67 10.90
C ASP A 110 -8.98 -2.01 10.33
N LEU A 111 -9.26 -2.23 9.07
CA LEU A 111 -10.40 -1.65 8.36
C LEU A 111 -11.55 -2.63 8.10
N ASN A 112 -11.56 -3.81 8.71
CA ASN A 112 -12.56 -4.87 8.53
C ASN A 112 -12.68 -5.36 7.07
N ARG A 113 -11.55 -5.57 6.39
CA ARG A 113 -11.47 -6.21 5.08
C ARG A 113 -10.92 -7.61 5.22
N LYS A 114 -11.31 -8.50 4.30
CA LYS A 114 -10.73 -9.84 4.18
C LYS A 114 -9.41 -9.75 3.40
N PHE A 115 -8.43 -10.59 3.77
CA PHE A 115 -7.11 -10.54 3.18
C PHE A 115 -6.59 -11.93 2.79
N ILE A 116 -5.99 -12.02 1.60
CA ILE A 116 -5.15 -13.14 1.17
C ILE A 116 -3.82 -12.57 0.75
N GLY A 117 -2.74 -13.00 1.43
CA GLY A 117 -1.38 -12.60 1.12
C GLY A 117 -0.56 -13.78 0.62
N ILE A 118 0.29 -13.54 -0.39
CA ILE A 118 1.24 -14.51 -0.93
C ILE A 118 2.64 -13.90 -0.82
N GLU A 119 3.60 -14.68 -0.34
CA GLU A 119 5.00 -14.26 -0.22
C GLU A 119 5.91 -15.49 -0.40
N ILE A 120 6.90 -15.36 -1.30
CA ILE A 120 7.85 -16.44 -1.61
C ILE A 120 9.01 -16.48 -0.60
N ASP A 121 9.41 -15.32 -0.05
CA ASP A 121 10.47 -15.25 0.94
C ASP A 121 9.95 -15.72 2.30
N LYS A 122 10.47 -16.84 2.77
CA LYS A 122 10.05 -17.49 4.02
C LYS A 122 10.22 -16.59 5.25
N LYS A 123 11.25 -15.72 5.28
CA LYS A 123 11.50 -14.82 6.41
C LYS A 123 10.43 -13.71 6.43
N CYS A 124 10.19 -13.07 5.28
CA CYS A 124 9.14 -12.07 5.13
C CYS A 124 7.76 -12.66 5.44
N PHE A 125 7.45 -13.85 4.94
CA PHE A 125 6.22 -14.58 5.24
C PHE A 125 6.03 -14.80 6.75
N THR A 126 7.05 -15.32 7.43
CA THR A 126 6.99 -15.55 8.89
C THR A 126 6.75 -14.25 9.66
N VAL A 127 7.41 -13.15 9.24
CA VAL A 127 7.17 -11.82 9.83
C VAL A 127 5.73 -11.37 9.60
N ALA A 128 5.21 -11.54 8.38
CA ALA A 128 3.83 -11.18 8.04
C ALA A 128 2.82 -11.93 8.91
N VAL A 129 2.95 -13.25 9.02
CA VAL A 129 2.07 -14.09 9.87
C VAL A 129 2.11 -13.63 11.32
N ASN A 130 3.29 -13.39 11.88
CA ASN A 130 3.45 -12.93 13.26
C ASN A 130 2.83 -11.55 13.50
N ARG A 131 2.89 -10.65 12.52
CA ARG A 131 2.29 -9.32 12.60
C ARG A 131 0.77 -9.40 12.53
N LEU A 132 0.23 -10.18 11.59
CA LEU A 132 -1.21 -10.33 11.40
C LEU A 132 -1.88 -11.01 12.60
N ASN A 133 -1.26 -12.04 13.17
CA ASN A 133 -1.79 -12.76 14.34
C ASN A 133 -1.83 -11.93 15.64
N ARG A 134 -1.16 -10.79 15.70
CA ARG A 134 -1.23 -9.88 16.88
C ARG A 134 -2.48 -9.01 16.91
N ILE A 135 -3.21 -8.96 15.82
CA ILE A 135 -4.42 -8.14 15.68
C ILE A 135 -5.69 -8.99 15.82
N ILE A 136 -5.58 -10.29 15.56
CA ILE A 136 -6.63 -11.27 15.78
C ILE A 136 -6.62 -11.73 17.23
#